data_06ad08eb50c2fc39fc47c102fdbbf28e
#
_entry.id   06ad08eb50c2fc39fc47c102fdbbf28e
#
_cell.length_a   1.000
_cell.length_b   1.000
_cell.length_c   1.000
_cell.angle_alpha   90.00
_cell.angle_beta   90.00
_cell.angle_gamma   90.00
#
_symmetry.space_group_name_H-M   'P 1'
#
loop_
_entity.id
_entity.type
_entity.pdbx_description
1 polymer ?
#
loop_
_entity_poly.entity_id
_entity_poly.type
_entity_poly.pdbx_seq_one_letter_code
_entity_poly.pdbx_strand_id
1 'polypeptide(L)'
;MFGKVKSIKTYNSNGAVDIEEYDEAGRLVHAIDALSPTETQEYFFSEEDYSKEIQNSSNTLPPDECKYDEQGRLIERISYLPNCNEIGGETSSIYVKTLHEYFDHDEYGNWLSVINYVLDDKGIKHIIDTNRREIEYY
;
A
#
# COMPACT_ATOMS: atom_id res chain seq x y z
N MET A 1 -10.58 -7.90 0.95
CA MET A 1 -11.46 -6.95 1.65
C MET A 1 -12.87 -7.54 1.72
N PHE A 2 -13.57 -7.30 2.79
CA PHE A 2 -14.88 -7.88 3.05
C PHE A 2 -15.99 -6.89 2.66
N GLY A 3 -17.11 -7.41 2.15
CA GLY A 3 -18.23 -6.60 1.67
C GLY A 3 -18.02 -6.06 0.25
N LYS A 4 -19.07 -5.47 -0.30
CA LYS A 4 -19.02 -4.82 -1.63
C LYS A 4 -18.61 -3.37 -1.47
N VAL A 5 -17.34 -3.10 -1.58
CA VAL A 5 -16.76 -1.78 -1.39
C VAL A 5 -17.09 -0.89 -2.61
N LYS A 6 -17.60 0.30 -2.33
CA LYS A 6 -17.86 1.33 -3.32
C LYS A 6 -16.71 2.32 -3.43
N SER A 7 -16.25 2.83 -2.29
CA SER A 7 -15.12 3.76 -2.26
C SER A 7 -14.31 3.63 -0.98
N ILE A 8 -13.04 3.99 -1.06
CA ILE A 8 -12.13 4.07 0.08
C ILE A 8 -11.44 5.43 0.02
N LYS A 9 -11.52 6.18 1.12
CA LYS A 9 -10.70 7.37 1.36
C LYS A 9 -9.64 7.03 2.39
N THR A 10 -8.39 7.24 2.04
CA THR A 10 -7.26 7.01 2.95
C THR A 10 -6.64 8.34 3.33
N TYR A 11 -6.65 8.63 4.63
CA TYR A 11 -6.06 9.83 5.19
C TYR A 11 -4.65 9.50 5.68
N ASN A 12 -3.67 10.17 5.11
CA ASN A 12 -2.27 10.00 5.49
C ASN A 12 -1.88 10.99 6.58
N SER A 13 -0.89 10.65 7.39
CA SER A 13 -0.45 11.48 8.51
C SER A 13 0.10 12.85 8.10
N ASN A 14 0.52 13.00 6.84
CA ASN A 14 0.98 14.28 6.28
C ASN A 14 -0.17 15.19 5.81
N GLY A 15 -1.42 14.76 5.92
CA GLY A 15 -2.59 15.50 5.46
C GLY A 15 -3.02 15.18 4.03
N ALA A 16 -2.29 14.31 3.32
CA ALA A 16 -2.67 13.87 1.99
C ALA A 16 -3.84 12.88 2.06
N VAL A 17 -4.73 12.91 1.07
CA VAL A 17 -5.90 12.03 1.00
C VAL A 17 -5.92 11.31 -0.34
N ASP A 18 -5.93 9.98 -0.29
CA ASP A 18 -6.07 9.13 -1.46
C ASP A 18 -7.51 8.64 -1.54
N ILE A 19 -8.06 8.56 -2.75
CA ILE A 19 -9.42 8.11 -2.99
C ILE A 19 -9.40 6.99 -4.03
N GLU A 20 -10.11 5.90 -3.74
CA GLU A 20 -10.31 4.78 -4.67
C GLU A 20 -11.79 4.51 -4.80
N GLU A 21 -12.25 4.36 -6.04
CA GLU A 21 -13.64 4.02 -6.33
C GLU A 21 -13.72 2.70 -7.10
N TYR A 22 -14.65 1.84 -6.70
CA TYR A 22 -14.82 0.50 -7.25
C TYR A 22 -16.20 0.33 -7.85
N ASP A 23 -16.31 -0.52 -8.87
CA ASP A 23 -17.61 -0.93 -9.42
C ASP A 23 -18.23 -2.06 -8.58
N GLU A 24 -19.46 -2.46 -8.92
CA GLU A 24 -20.15 -3.53 -8.19
C GLU A 24 -19.48 -4.90 -8.34
N ALA A 25 -18.64 -5.08 -9.35
CA ALA A 25 -17.86 -6.30 -9.55
C ALA A 25 -16.55 -6.31 -8.73
N GLY A 26 -16.27 -5.21 -8.00
CA GLY A 26 -15.06 -5.08 -7.17
C GLY A 26 -13.84 -4.62 -7.92
N ARG A 27 -13.98 -4.08 -9.13
CA ARG A 27 -12.87 -3.57 -9.92
C ARG A 27 -12.66 -2.09 -9.66
N LEU A 28 -11.40 -1.68 -9.51
CA LEU A 28 -11.04 -0.26 -9.37
C LEU A 28 -11.34 0.45 -10.69
N VAL A 29 -12.18 1.49 -10.65
CA VAL A 29 -12.55 2.26 -11.84
C VAL A 29 -12.03 3.69 -11.83
N HIS A 30 -11.74 4.23 -10.66
CA HIS A 30 -11.28 5.60 -10.50
C HIS A 30 -10.40 5.70 -9.26
N ALA A 31 -9.30 6.44 -9.36
CA ALA A 31 -8.42 6.70 -8.23
C ALA A 31 -7.89 8.12 -8.28
N ILE A 32 -7.75 8.73 -7.11
CA ILE A 32 -7.05 10.01 -6.93
C ILE A 32 -5.93 9.75 -5.94
N ASP A 33 -4.69 9.90 -6.40
CA ASP A 33 -3.51 9.76 -5.57
C ASP A 33 -3.00 11.14 -5.18
N ALA A 34 -2.80 11.34 -3.88
CA ALA A 34 -2.19 12.56 -3.38
C ALA A 34 -0.66 12.44 -3.46
N LEU A 35 -0.04 13.25 -4.30
CA LEU A 35 1.41 13.35 -4.39
C LEU A 35 1.96 14.17 -3.23
N SER A 36 1.16 15.13 -2.74
CA SER A 36 1.42 15.95 -1.58
C SER A 36 0.07 16.44 -1.03
N PRO A 37 0.01 17.10 0.14
CA PRO A 37 -1.26 17.66 0.63
C PRO A 37 -1.95 18.63 -0.34
N THR A 38 -1.22 19.22 -1.29
CA THR A 38 -1.72 20.21 -2.24
C THR A 38 -1.75 19.75 -3.68
N GLU A 39 -1.14 18.61 -4.01
CA GLU A 39 -1.06 18.06 -5.37
C GLU A 39 -1.69 16.68 -5.43
N THR A 40 -2.59 16.50 -6.39
CA THR A 40 -3.27 15.22 -6.61
C THR A 40 -3.13 14.81 -8.06
N GLN A 41 -3.16 13.50 -8.29
CA GLN A 41 -3.18 12.90 -9.62
C GLN A 41 -4.37 11.96 -9.74
N GLU A 42 -5.14 12.12 -10.81
CA GLU A 42 -6.37 11.38 -11.02
C GLU A 42 -6.20 10.32 -12.11
N TYR A 43 -6.71 9.13 -11.88
CA TYR A 43 -6.64 7.99 -12.79
C TYR A 43 -8.02 7.41 -13.06
N PHE A 44 -8.26 7.05 -14.31
CA PHE A 44 -9.44 6.30 -14.73
C PHE A 44 -9.01 4.98 -15.32
N PHE A 45 -9.68 3.90 -14.94
CA PHE A 45 -9.34 2.55 -15.36
C PHE A 45 -10.47 1.95 -16.17
N SER A 46 -10.11 1.29 -17.28
CA SER A 46 -11.01 0.50 -18.11
C SER A 46 -10.61 -0.98 -18.05
N GLU A 47 -11.47 -1.86 -18.59
CA GLU A 47 -11.14 -3.29 -18.67
C GLU A 47 -9.84 -3.54 -19.46
N GLU A 48 -9.58 -2.71 -20.46
CA GLU A 48 -8.37 -2.79 -21.26
C GLU A 48 -7.11 -2.50 -20.46
N ASP A 49 -7.17 -1.56 -19.50
CA ASP A 49 -6.06 -1.21 -18.64
C ASP A 49 -5.68 -2.35 -17.70
N TYR A 50 -6.65 -3.09 -17.16
CA TYR A 50 -6.40 -4.26 -16.35
C TYR A 50 -5.64 -5.35 -17.08
N SER A 51 -5.97 -5.58 -18.35
CA SER A 51 -5.28 -6.57 -19.17
C SER A 51 -3.82 -6.20 -19.41
N LYS A 52 -3.51 -4.92 -19.55
CA LYS A 52 -2.14 -4.42 -19.76
C LYS A 52 -1.27 -4.54 -18.51
N GLU A 53 -1.83 -4.29 -17.32
CA GLU A 53 -1.08 -4.41 -16.07
C GLU A 53 -0.58 -5.84 -15.82
N ILE A 54 -1.37 -6.83 -16.16
CA ILE A 54 -0.98 -8.24 -16.01
C ILE A 54 0.19 -8.60 -16.94
N GLN A 55 0.29 -7.97 -18.12
CA GLN A 55 1.34 -8.26 -19.10
C GLN A 55 2.66 -7.53 -18.83
N ASN A 56 2.64 -6.44 -18.07
CA ASN A 56 3.80 -5.58 -17.84
C ASN A 56 4.52 -5.80 -16.49
N SER A 57 4.16 -6.83 -15.75
CA SER A 57 4.79 -7.14 -14.47
C SER A 57 6.12 -7.88 -14.65
N SER A 58 7.09 -7.27 -15.34
CA SER A 58 8.45 -7.78 -15.36
C SER A 58 9.24 -7.15 -14.23
N ASN A 59 9.37 -7.88 -13.12
CA ASN A 59 10.20 -7.47 -11.99
C ASN A 59 11.61 -8.03 -12.15
N THR A 60 12.57 -7.13 -12.28
CA THR A 60 14.00 -7.48 -12.27
C THR A 60 14.59 -7.55 -10.86
N LEU A 61 13.84 -7.12 -9.85
CA LEU A 61 14.22 -7.19 -8.44
C LEU A 61 13.67 -8.47 -7.78
N PRO A 62 14.35 -9.01 -6.75
CA PRO A 62 13.78 -10.11 -5.98
C PRO A 62 12.39 -9.73 -5.45
N PRO A 63 11.43 -10.67 -5.45
CA PRO A 63 10.11 -10.37 -4.89
C PRO A 63 10.20 -10.06 -3.40
N ASP A 64 9.37 -9.13 -2.94
CA ASP A 64 9.26 -8.82 -1.53
C ASP A 64 8.76 -10.04 -0.75
N GLU A 65 9.31 -10.25 0.44
CA GLU A 65 8.82 -11.25 1.36
C GLU A 65 7.74 -10.63 2.24
N CYS A 66 6.57 -11.23 2.24
CA CYS A 66 5.41 -10.72 2.97
C CYS A 66 4.88 -11.76 3.94
N LYS A 67 4.48 -11.30 5.13
CA LYS A 67 3.76 -12.11 6.11
C LYS A 67 2.38 -11.51 6.34
N TYR A 68 1.39 -12.38 6.43
CA TYR A 68 -0.02 -11.98 6.60
C TYR A 68 -0.57 -12.57 7.90
N ASP A 69 -1.54 -11.89 8.49
CA ASP A 69 -2.25 -12.42 9.64
C ASP A 69 -3.33 -13.43 9.21
N GLU A 70 -4.05 -13.99 10.18
CA GLU A 70 -5.11 -14.97 9.93
C GLU A 70 -6.25 -14.44 9.05
N GLN A 71 -6.40 -13.12 8.97
CA GLN A 71 -7.42 -12.45 8.17
C GLN A 71 -6.90 -12.02 6.79
N GLY A 72 -5.67 -12.35 6.46
CA GLY A 72 -5.06 -12.01 5.17
C GLY A 72 -4.51 -10.59 5.07
N ARG A 73 -4.33 -9.88 6.18
CA ARG A 73 -3.77 -8.53 6.20
C ARG A 73 -2.26 -8.59 6.29
N LEU A 74 -1.58 -7.73 5.53
CA LEU A 74 -0.13 -7.63 5.56
C LEU A 74 0.34 -7.09 6.91
N ILE A 75 1.14 -7.88 7.65
CA ILE A 75 1.70 -7.49 8.95
C ILE A 75 3.19 -7.21 8.89
N GLU A 76 3.91 -7.85 7.98
CA GLU A 76 5.35 -7.68 7.84
C GLU A 76 5.74 -7.76 6.37
N ARG A 77 6.64 -6.88 5.96
CA ARG A 77 7.17 -6.87 4.60
C ARG A 77 8.66 -6.64 4.64
N ILE A 78 9.41 -7.46 3.91
CA ILE A 78 10.83 -7.27 3.67
C ILE A 78 10.99 -6.88 2.21
N SER A 79 11.43 -5.65 1.97
CA SER A 79 11.64 -5.12 0.63
C SER A 79 13.13 -5.03 0.34
N TYR A 80 13.53 -5.47 -0.85
CA TYR A 80 14.91 -5.38 -1.31
C TYR A 80 15.05 -4.18 -2.23
N LEU A 81 15.92 -3.25 -1.85
CA LEU A 81 16.19 -2.05 -2.62
C LEU A 81 17.62 -2.09 -3.16
N PRO A 82 17.84 -1.68 -4.43
CA PRO A 82 19.18 -1.56 -4.94
C PRO A 82 19.94 -0.45 -4.23
N ASN A 83 21.18 -0.70 -3.83
CA ASN A 83 22.04 0.32 -3.24
C ASN A 83 22.66 1.15 -4.35
N CYS A 84 22.13 2.34 -4.59
CA CYS A 84 22.59 3.25 -5.65
C CYS A 84 23.82 4.07 -5.27
N ASN A 85 24.37 3.92 -4.06
CA ASN A 85 25.43 4.77 -3.53
C ASN A 85 26.84 4.17 -3.62
N GLU A 86 27.02 3.00 -4.23
CA GLU A 86 28.34 2.39 -4.35
C GLU A 86 29.14 2.93 -5.52
N ILE A 87 30.27 3.52 -5.19
CA ILE A 87 31.31 3.92 -6.13
C ILE A 87 32.16 2.69 -6.40
N GLY A 88 32.03 2.09 -7.60
CA GLY A 88 32.86 0.95 -7.96
C GLY A 88 32.16 -0.23 -8.60
N GLY A 89 30.86 -0.11 -8.89
CA GLY A 89 30.15 -1.03 -9.77
C GLY A 89 29.60 -2.31 -9.15
N GLU A 90 29.74 -2.52 -7.85
CA GLU A 90 29.04 -3.60 -7.17
C GLU A 90 27.71 -3.11 -6.60
N THR A 91 26.62 -3.64 -7.12
CA THR A 91 25.29 -3.37 -6.57
C THR A 91 25.00 -4.35 -5.44
N SER A 92 25.12 -3.91 -4.20
CA SER A 92 24.56 -4.64 -3.08
C SER A 92 23.11 -4.27 -2.88
N SER A 93 22.26 -5.23 -2.57
CA SER A 93 20.87 -4.97 -2.22
C SER A 93 20.77 -4.71 -0.72
N ILE A 94 20.07 -3.60 -0.37
CA ILE A 94 19.70 -3.30 1.01
C ILE A 94 18.28 -3.82 1.19
N TYR A 95 18.01 -4.52 2.27
CA TYR A 95 16.64 -4.88 2.60
C TYR A 95 16.10 -3.99 3.72
N VAL A 96 14.82 -3.63 3.61
CA VAL A 96 14.11 -2.82 4.57
C VAL A 96 12.93 -3.65 5.10
N LYS A 97 12.84 -3.78 6.42
CA LYS A 97 11.75 -4.50 7.05
C LYS A 97 10.73 -3.51 7.60
N THR A 98 9.49 -3.65 7.15
CA THR A 98 8.37 -2.83 7.61
C THR A 98 7.36 -3.69 8.35
N LEU A 99 6.73 -3.10 9.36
CA LEU A 99 5.67 -3.72 10.14
C LEU A 99 4.40 -2.89 10.06
N HIS A 100 3.27 -3.56 10.06
CA HIS A 100 1.96 -2.92 9.99
C HIS A 100 1.09 -3.40 11.15
N GLU A 101 0.60 -2.47 11.95
CA GLU A 101 -0.32 -2.76 13.04
C GLU A 101 -1.68 -2.14 12.74
N TYR A 102 -2.70 -2.99 12.67
CA TYR A 102 -4.07 -2.59 12.35
C TYR A 102 -4.92 -2.49 13.61
N PHE A 103 -5.72 -1.44 13.68
CA PHE A 103 -6.70 -1.24 14.74
C PHE A 103 -7.89 -0.49 14.17
N ASP A 104 -8.99 -0.48 14.90
CA ASP A 104 -10.28 -0.01 14.43
C ASP A 104 -10.74 -0.76 13.18
N HIS A 105 -11.83 -1.50 13.33
CA HIS A 105 -12.41 -2.27 12.25
C HIS A 105 -13.87 -1.88 12.09
N ASP A 106 -14.38 -1.92 10.86
CA ASP A 106 -15.79 -1.71 10.61
C ASP A 106 -16.59 -2.99 10.87
N GLU A 107 -17.92 -2.94 10.66
CA GLU A 107 -18.81 -4.08 10.85
C GLU A 107 -18.51 -5.28 9.95
N TYR A 108 -17.79 -5.06 8.83
CA TYR A 108 -17.38 -6.11 7.90
C TYR A 108 -16.03 -6.72 8.25
N GLY A 109 -15.34 -6.19 9.25
CA GLY A 109 -14.01 -6.65 9.64
C GLY A 109 -12.86 -6.00 8.86
N ASN A 110 -13.12 -4.99 8.05
CA ASN A 110 -12.09 -4.24 7.34
C ASN A 110 -11.44 -3.22 8.28
N TRP A 111 -10.12 -3.14 8.24
CA TRP A 111 -9.40 -2.20 9.11
C TRP A 111 -9.67 -0.75 8.69
N LEU A 112 -9.74 0.13 9.67
CA LEU A 112 -9.94 1.57 9.46
C LEU A 112 -8.69 2.38 9.81
N SER A 113 -7.79 1.85 10.62
CA SER A 113 -6.55 2.52 10.99
C SER A 113 -5.37 1.55 10.95
N VAL A 114 -4.20 2.05 10.55
CA VAL A 114 -2.96 1.28 10.54
C VAL A 114 -1.80 2.19 10.94
N ILE A 115 -0.87 1.65 11.72
CA ILE A 115 0.42 2.29 12.00
C ILE A 115 1.49 1.51 11.25
N ASN A 116 2.29 2.20 10.46
CA ASN A 116 3.38 1.62 9.70
C ASN A 116 4.71 1.94 10.38
N TYR A 117 5.54 0.91 10.58
CA TYR A 117 6.84 1.02 11.23
C TYR A 117 7.93 0.51 10.30
N VAL A 118 9.12 1.07 10.45
CA VAL A 118 10.35 0.49 9.89
C VAL A 118 11.22 0.00 11.05
N LEU A 119 11.90 -1.13 10.85
CA LEU A 119 12.88 -1.62 11.81
C LEU A 119 14.27 -1.14 11.41
N ASP A 120 15.03 -0.61 12.38
CA ASP A 120 16.42 -0.27 12.19
C ASP A 120 17.34 -1.49 12.37
N ASP A 121 18.66 -1.32 12.21
CA ASP A 121 19.66 -2.38 12.32
C ASP A 121 19.65 -3.04 13.71
N LYS A 122 19.16 -2.34 14.72
CA LYS A 122 19.09 -2.83 16.11
C LYS A 122 17.75 -3.49 16.43
N GLY A 123 16.83 -3.55 15.47
CA GLY A 123 15.50 -4.10 15.67
C GLY A 123 14.53 -3.17 16.37
N ILE A 124 14.84 -1.87 16.46
CA ILE A 124 13.98 -0.87 17.07
C ILE A 124 12.97 -0.36 16.05
N LYS A 125 11.70 -0.31 16.46
CA LYS A 125 10.61 0.19 15.61
C LYS A 125 10.62 1.71 15.58
N HIS A 126 10.54 2.26 14.36
CA HIS A 126 10.34 3.68 14.13
C HIS A 126 9.05 3.88 13.33
N ILE A 127 8.17 4.77 13.78
CA ILE A 127 6.93 5.07 13.05
C ILE A 127 7.27 5.80 11.76
N ILE A 128 6.84 5.26 10.62
CA ILE A 128 6.95 5.93 9.32
C ILE A 128 5.77 6.89 9.17
N ASP A 129 4.56 6.34 9.27
CA ASP A 129 3.32 7.08 9.14
C ASP A 129 2.17 6.32 9.77
N THR A 130 1.02 6.98 9.85
CA THR A 130 -0.25 6.39 10.23
C THR A 130 -1.26 6.70 9.15
N ASN A 131 -2.11 5.73 8.83
CA ASN A 131 -3.16 5.92 7.85
C ASN A 131 -4.51 5.58 8.48
N ARG A 132 -5.52 6.38 8.15
CA ARG A 132 -6.91 6.12 8.51
C ARG A 132 -7.73 6.11 7.24
N ARG A 133 -8.68 5.20 7.14
CA ARG A 133 -9.53 5.15 5.97
C ARG A 133 -11.02 5.15 6.31
N GLU A 134 -11.80 5.67 5.38
CA GLU A 134 -13.24 5.62 5.40
C GLU A 134 -13.68 4.77 4.21
N ILE A 135 -14.56 3.80 4.45
CA ILE A 135 -15.00 2.85 3.44
C ILE A 135 -16.50 3.00 3.25
N GLU A 136 -16.92 3.20 1.99
CA GLU A 136 -18.32 3.17 1.60
C GLU A 136 -18.63 1.86 0.89
N TYR A 137 -19.82 1.34 1.11
CA TYR A 137 -20.29 0.08 0.53
C TYR A 137 -21.52 0.32 -0.36
N TYR A 138 -21.69 -0.56 -1.33
CA TYR A 138 -22.91 -0.57 -2.14
C TYR A 138 -24.12 -1.02 -1.34
#